data_f566c922b518e22e10ba88c4f2a05560
#
_entry.id   f566c922b518e22e10ba88c4f2a05560
#
_cell.length_a   1.000
_cell.length_b   1.000
_cell.length_c   1.000
_cell.angle_alpha   90.00
_cell.angle_beta   90.00
_cell.angle_gamma   90.00
#
_symmetry.space_group_name_H-M   'P 1'
#
loop_
_entity.id
_entity.type
_entity.pdbx_description
1 polymer ?
#
loop_
_entity_poly.entity_id
_entity_poly.type
_entity_poly.pdbx_seq_one_letter_code
_entity_poly.pdbx_strand_id
1 'polypeptide(L)'
;MMQLAITGASARRRGSRLEILCLGAHCDDIDIGCGGTLLALLQKYPGSRVTWVAFAGTALRAAELNASAARFLRAARRSQVVTHQFRDGFFPAQFADIKEVFEGFKAWPNPDLVFTHHKGDLHQDHRVIAELTWNTFRDHLVLEYEIPKFDGGLVTPGAYVALTRAQVERKIRILLACYRSQLHKRWFTAETFRGLMRLRGIESGAASGWAEGFHAPKLLLA
;
A
#
# COMPACT_ATOMS: atom_id res chain seq x y z
N MET A 1 -24.14 -4.47 0.34
CA MET A 1 -23.04 -3.59 0.85
C MET A 1 -23.02 -2.29 0.04
N MET A 2 -22.94 -1.14 0.70
CA MET A 2 -22.85 0.16 0.04
C MET A 2 -21.45 0.31 -0.61
N GLN A 3 -21.43 0.71 -1.88
CA GLN A 3 -20.18 0.99 -2.58
C GLN A 3 -19.93 2.49 -2.61
N LEU A 4 -18.77 2.92 -2.13
CA LEU A 4 -18.32 4.29 -2.18
C LEU A 4 -17.28 4.44 -3.30
N ALA A 5 -17.35 5.54 -4.04
CA ALA A 5 -16.32 5.89 -5.02
C ALA A 5 -15.37 6.92 -4.39
N ILE A 6 -14.07 6.69 -4.53
CA ILE A 6 -13.06 7.68 -4.16
C ILE A 6 -13.07 8.76 -5.24
N THR A 7 -13.33 10.00 -4.84
CA THR A 7 -13.23 11.16 -5.74
C THR A 7 -12.19 12.10 -5.15
N GLY A 8 -11.09 12.35 -5.86
CA GLY A 8 -10.08 13.30 -5.42
C GLY A 8 -10.61 14.76 -5.44
N ALA A 9 -9.99 15.61 -4.64
CA ALA A 9 -10.32 17.05 -4.62
C ALA A 9 -10.19 17.70 -6.01
N SER A 10 -9.32 17.16 -6.85
CA SER A 10 -9.15 17.55 -8.27
C SER A 10 -10.22 16.95 -9.20
N ALA A 11 -11.01 15.96 -8.77
CA ALA A 11 -12.02 15.29 -9.60
C ALA A 11 -13.24 16.19 -9.92
N ARG A 12 -13.38 17.34 -9.26
CA ARG A 12 -14.38 18.37 -9.63
C ARG A 12 -14.10 19.03 -10.99
N ARG A 13 -12.93 18.79 -11.60
CA ARG A 13 -12.59 19.27 -12.94
C ARG A 13 -12.22 18.10 -13.84
N ARG A 14 -13.14 17.72 -14.75
CA ARG A 14 -12.99 16.83 -15.92
C ARG A 14 -11.72 15.94 -15.96
N GLY A 15 -11.90 14.68 -15.65
CA GLY A 15 -10.88 13.64 -15.77
C GLY A 15 -10.43 13.15 -14.39
N SER A 16 -10.97 12.02 -13.99
CA SER A 16 -10.72 11.39 -12.70
C SER A 16 -9.24 11.05 -12.54
N ARG A 17 -8.48 11.86 -11.85
CA ARG A 17 -7.09 11.57 -11.46
C ARG A 17 -6.96 11.64 -9.96
N LEU A 18 -6.07 10.85 -9.40
CA LEU A 18 -5.74 10.84 -7.97
C LEU A 18 -4.26 11.13 -7.79
N GLU A 19 -3.94 11.90 -6.77
CA GLU A 19 -2.59 11.97 -6.18
C GLU A 19 -2.55 10.91 -5.08
N ILE A 20 -1.76 9.85 -5.26
CA ILE A 20 -1.69 8.71 -4.36
C ILE A 20 -0.31 8.68 -3.72
N LEU A 21 -0.27 8.58 -2.38
CA LEU A 21 0.95 8.35 -1.62
C LEU A 21 0.90 6.96 -1.00
N CYS A 22 1.94 6.16 -1.23
CA CYS A 22 2.09 4.83 -0.64
C CYS A 22 3.33 4.82 0.24
N LEU A 23 3.18 4.41 1.50
CA LEU A 23 4.23 4.38 2.51
C LEU A 23 4.42 2.95 3.02
N GLY A 24 5.60 2.38 2.86
CA GLY A 24 5.97 1.05 3.34
C GLY A 24 7.23 1.09 4.18
N ALA A 25 7.26 0.39 5.29
CA ALA A 25 8.47 0.26 6.11
C ALA A 25 9.59 -0.43 5.31
N HIS A 26 9.25 -1.49 4.59
CA HIS A 26 10.17 -2.30 3.80
C HIS A 26 9.80 -2.27 2.31
N CYS A 27 10.68 -2.80 1.48
CA CYS A 27 10.58 -2.69 0.02
C CYS A 27 9.37 -3.41 -0.60
N ASP A 28 8.86 -4.47 0.01
CA ASP A 28 7.77 -5.31 -0.51
C ASP A 28 6.40 -5.02 0.12
N ASP A 29 6.33 -4.19 1.14
CA ASP A 29 5.10 -3.97 1.91
C ASP A 29 3.94 -3.44 1.06
N ILE A 30 4.19 -2.41 0.25
CA ILE A 30 3.16 -1.76 -0.56
C ILE A 30 2.63 -2.71 -1.63
N ASP A 31 3.52 -3.49 -2.24
CA ASP A 31 3.16 -4.55 -3.21
C ASP A 31 2.23 -5.58 -2.57
N ILE A 32 2.60 -6.02 -1.37
CA ILE A 32 1.87 -7.04 -0.62
C ILE A 32 0.54 -6.47 -0.13
N GLY A 33 0.57 -5.28 0.48
CA GLY A 33 -0.59 -4.70 1.15
C GLY A 33 -1.66 -4.14 0.21
N CYS A 34 -1.24 -3.42 -0.85
CA CYS A 34 -2.17 -2.70 -1.72
C CYS A 34 -1.86 -2.76 -3.23
N GLY A 35 -0.96 -3.65 -3.67
CA GLY A 35 -0.58 -3.75 -5.08
C GLY A 35 -1.76 -4.04 -6.02
N GLY A 36 -2.69 -4.91 -5.63
CA GLY A 36 -3.91 -5.19 -6.39
C GLY A 36 -4.81 -3.96 -6.50
N THR A 37 -4.97 -3.24 -5.41
CA THR A 37 -5.73 -1.98 -5.35
C THR A 37 -5.11 -0.91 -6.25
N LEU A 38 -3.78 -0.77 -6.27
CA LEU A 38 -3.11 0.14 -7.18
C LEU A 38 -3.38 -0.21 -8.65
N LEU A 39 -3.35 -1.51 -9.01
CA LEU A 39 -3.73 -1.94 -10.37
C LEU A 39 -5.18 -1.55 -10.70
N ALA A 40 -6.11 -1.73 -9.77
CA ALA A 40 -7.52 -1.39 -9.95
C ALA A 40 -7.74 0.12 -10.07
N LEU A 41 -7.12 0.91 -9.17
CA LEU A 41 -7.24 2.37 -9.16
C LEU A 41 -6.63 3.00 -10.42
N LEU A 42 -5.46 2.56 -10.85
CA LEU A 42 -4.81 3.11 -12.05
C LEU A 42 -5.54 2.75 -13.34
N GLN A 43 -6.25 1.62 -13.37
CA GLN A 43 -7.14 1.27 -14.46
C GLN A 43 -8.40 2.17 -14.48
N LYS A 44 -8.96 2.46 -13.30
CA LYS A 44 -10.16 3.30 -13.14
C LYS A 44 -9.86 4.79 -13.31
N TYR A 45 -8.66 5.23 -12.89
CA TYR A 45 -8.23 6.62 -12.85
C TYR A 45 -6.89 6.80 -13.60
N PRO A 46 -6.86 6.71 -14.94
CA PRO A 46 -5.62 6.63 -15.73
C PRO A 46 -4.76 7.90 -15.70
N GLY A 47 -5.30 9.03 -15.23
CA GLY A 47 -4.57 10.27 -15.06
C GLY A 47 -3.81 10.40 -13.74
N SER A 48 -3.86 9.37 -12.88
CA SER A 48 -3.33 9.41 -11.53
C SER A 48 -1.82 9.48 -11.47
N ARG A 49 -1.32 10.06 -10.38
CA ARG A 49 0.09 10.10 -10.01
C ARG A 49 0.28 9.29 -8.75
N VAL A 50 1.41 8.61 -8.64
CA VAL A 50 1.73 7.76 -7.49
C VAL A 50 3.12 8.09 -7.00
N THR A 51 3.22 8.41 -5.71
CA THR A 51 4.49 8.46 -4.98
C THR A 51 4.57 7.24 -4.08
N TRP A 52 5.65 6.48 -4.23
CA TRP A 52 5.87 5.21 -3.55
C TRP A 52 7.13 5.32 -2.72
N VAL A 53 7.02 5.22 -1.40
CA VAL A 53 8.14 5.42 -0.46
C VAL A 53 8.35 4.16 0.37
N ALA A 54 9.56 3.60 0.32
CA ALA A 54 10.02 2.57 1.25
C ALA A 54 11.09 3.15 2.18
N PHE A 55 10.98 2.88 3.48
CA PHE A 55 11.87 3.47 4.48
C PHE A 55 13.13 2.65 4.74
N ALA A 56 13.09 1.31 4.55
CA ALA A 56 14.27 0.45 4.66
C ALA A 56 14.50 -0.34 3.37
N GLY A 57 15.75 -0.39 2.93
CA GLY A 57 16.14 -1.21 1.81
C GLY A 57 17.65 -1.23 1.58
N THR A 58 18.22 -2.43 1.48
CA THR A 58 19.57 -2.62 0.91
C THR A 58 19.55 -2.29 -0.58
N ALA A 59 20.71 -2.13 -1.21
CA ALA A 59 20.80 -1.90 -2.65
C ALA A 59 20.06 -2.97 -3.48
N LEU A 60 20.16 -4.26 -3.07
CA LEU A 60 19.44 -5.36 -3.70
C LEU A 60 17.92 -5.19 -3.55
N ARG A 61 17.43 -4.91 -2.34
CA ARG A 61 16.01 -4.74 -2.06
C ARG A 61 15.41 -3.53 -2.78
N ALA A 62 16.17 -2.44 -2.85
CA ALA A 62 15.77 -1.24 -3.62
C ALA A 62 15.69 -1.52 -5.13
N ALA A 63 16.59 -2.34 -5.68
CA ALA A 63 16.51 -2.77 -7.08
C ALA A 63 15.27 -3.65 -7.35
N GLU A 64 14.94 -4.58 -6.44
CA GLU A 64 13.72 -5.40 -6.52
C GLU A 64 12.46 -4.53 -6.45
N LEU A 65 12.40 -3.57 -5.52
CA LEU A 65 11.33 -2.60 -5.40
C LEU A 65 11.15 -1.80 -6.71
N ASN A 66 12.22 -1.23 -7.24
CA ASN A 66 12.14 -0.43 -8.47
C ASN A 66 11.61 -1.26 -9.65
N ALA A 67 12.06 -2.52 -9.77
CA ALA A 67 11.57 -3.44 -10.81
C ALA A 67 10.08 -3.80 -10.62
N SER A 68 9.62 -3.93 -9.38
CA SER A 68 8.23 -4.20 -9.04
C SER A 68 7.35 -2.99 -9.26
N ALA A 69 7.72 -1.85 -8.68
CA ALA A 69 6.99 -0.58 -8.81
C ALA A 69 6.80 -0.19 -10.28
N ALA A 70 7.82 -0.33 -11.13
CA ALA A 70 7.71 -0.07 -12.57
C ALA A 70 6.60 -0.92 -13.25
N ARG A 71 6.37 -2.14 -12.77
CA ARG A 71 5.32 -3.03 -13.30
C ARG A 71 3.93 -2.70 -12.76
N PHE A 72 3.81 -2.35 -11.47
CA PHE A 72 2.54 -1.95 -10.86
C PHE A 72 2.09 -0.59 -11.40
N LEU A 73 3.01 0.36 -11.52
CA LEU A 73 2.73 1.76 -11.85
C LEU A 73 2.72 2.07 -13.35
N ARG A 74 2.80 1.04 -14.21
CA ARG A 74 2.84 1.21 -15.68
C ARG A 74 1.69 2.06 -16.25
N ALA A 75 0.52 2.03 -15.60
CA ALA A 75 -0.66 2.78 -16.03
C ALA A 75 -0.78 4.16 -15.36
N ALA A 76 0.12 4.51 -14.45
CA ALA A 76 0.16 5.84 -13.86
C ALA A 76 0.65 6.87 -14.88
N ARG A 77 0.08 8.07 -14.85
CA ARG A 77 0.57 9.19 -15.67
C ARG A 77 1.97 9.62 -15.25
N ARG A 78 2.25 9.58 -13.96
CA ARG A 78 3.55 9.90 -13.36
C ARG A 78 3.73 9.06 -12.11
N SER A 79 4.93 8.57 -11.92
CA SER A 79 5.29 7.86 -10.70
C SER A 79 6.65 8.33 -10.21
N GLN A 80 6.81 8.32 -8.89
CA GLN A 80 8.06 8.54 -8.20
C GLN A 80 8.25 7.42 -7.19
N VAL A 81 9.43 6.82 -7.18
CA VAL A 81 9.81 5.79 -6.20
C VAL A 81 10.98 6.34 -5.39
N VAL A 82 10.83 6.31 -4.07
CA VAL A 82 11.84 6.78 -3.12
C VAL A 82 12.16 5.64 -2.16
N THR A 83 13.43 5.34 -1.97
CA THR A 83 13.88 4.34 -1.00
C THR A 83 14.87 4.99 -0.04
N HIS A 84 14.54 4.96 1.25
CA HIS A 84 15.45 5.34 2.33
C HIS A 84 16.25 4.12 2.79
N GLN A 85 17.26 4.34 3.62
CA GLN A 85 18.17 3.31 4.10
C GLN A 85 18.17 3.21 5.63
N PHE A 86 16.99 3.41 6.25
CA PHE A 86 16.88 3.17 7.68
C PHE A 86 17.12 1.69 8.00
N ARG A 87 17.62 1.43 9.18
CA ARG A 87 17.96 0.07 9.61
C ARG A 87 16.68 -0.72 9.87
N ASP A 88 16.47 -1.77 9.08
CA ASP A 88 15.37 -2.73 9.23
C ASP A 88 15.34 -3.33 10.64
N GLY A 89 14.17 -3.42 11.24
CA GLY A 89 13.95 -3.90 12.61
C GLY A 89 14.24 -2.87 13.72
N PHE A 90 14.70 -1.66 13.38
CA PHE A 90 15.15 -0.67 14.37
C PHE A 90 14.46 0.69 14.25
N PHE A 91 13.32 0.81 13.58
CA PHE A 91 12.64 2.10 13.40
C PHE A 91 12.26 2.80 14.71
N PRO A 92 11.87 2.09 15.80
CA PRO A 92 11.66 2.75 17.09
C PRO A 92 12.89 3.52 17.60
N ALA A 93 14.11 3.02 17.35
CA ALA A 93 15.35 3.70 17.73
C ALA A 93 15.75 4.81 16.74
N GLN A 94 15.13 4.88 15.56
CA GLN A 94 15.37 5.88 14.52
C GLN A 94 14.15 6.80 14.32
N PHE A 95 13.28 6.86 15.30
CA PHE A 95 11.98 7.54 15.19
C PHE A 95 12.12 9.02 14.80
N ALA A 96 13.07 9.74 15.40
CA ALA A 96 13.29 11.15 15.09
C ALA A 96 13.73 11.37 13.65
N ASP A 97 14.67 10.57 13.16
CA ASP A 97 15.19 10.69 11.79
C ASP A 97 14.10 10.34 10.76
N ILE A 98 13.29 9.31 11.04
CA ILE A 98 12.14 8.94 10.20
C ILE A 98 11.09 10.06 10.24
N LYS A 99 10.88 10.68 11.40
CA LYS A 99 9.96 11.82 11.55
C LYS A 99 10.39 13.01 10.69
N GLU A 100 11.68 13.32 10.60
CA GLU A 100 12.18 14.38 9.71
C GLU A 100 11.83 14.10 8.22
N VAL A 101 11.89 12.84 7.78
CA VAL A 101 11.43 12.48 6.44
C VAL A 101 9.94 12.80 6.26
N PHE A 102 9.11 12.47 7.26
CA PHE A 102 7.68 12.78 7.22
C PHE A 102 7.41 14.28 7.23
N GLU A 103 8.19 15.08 7.91
CA GLU A 103 8.08 16.55 7.84
C GLU A 103 8.35 17.06 6.43
N GLY A 104 9.30 16.45 5.71
CA GLY A 104 9.57 16.75 4.30
C GLY A 104 8.38 16.50 3.37
N PHE A 105 7.50 15.55 3.69
CA PHE A 105 6.30 15.27 2.85
C PHE A 105 5.30 16.42 2.82
N LYS A 106 5.32 17.32 3.79
CA LYS A 106 4.47 18.52 3.82
C LYS A 106 4.73 19.48 2.65
N ALA A 107 5.92 19.38 2.04
CA ALA A 107 6.28 20.15 0.83
C ALA A 107 5.87 19.46 -0.48
N TRP A 108 5.38 18.22 -0.42
CA TRP A 108 4.97 17.45 -1.58
C TRP A 108 3.52 17.77 -1.99
N PRO A 109 3.10 17.38 -3.22
CA PRO A 109 1.71 17.52 -3.63
C PRO A 109 0.78 16.82 -2.63
N ASN A 110 -0.28 17.53 -2.24
CA ASN A 110 -1.27 17.04 -1.28
C ASN A 110 -1.94 15.76 -1.82
N PRO A 111 -1.84 14.60 -1.17
CA PRO A 111 -2.42 13.37 -1.66
C PRO A 111 -3.93 13.33 -1.46
N ASP A 112 -4.67 12.83 -2.46
CA ASP A 112 -6.08 12.49 -2.32
C ASP A 112 -6.27 11.21 -1.50
N LEU A 113 -5.26 10.33 -1.50
CA LEU A 113 -5.29 9.02 -0.85
C LEU A 113 -3.89 8.63 -0.37
N VAL A 114 -3.81 8.22 0.89
CA VAL A 114 -2.58 7.69 1.50
C VAL A 114 -2.78 6.23 1.85
N PHE A 115 -1.87 5.36 1.40
CA PHE A 115 -1.75 3.98 1.85
C PHE A 115 -0.61 3.85 2.85
N THR A 116 -0.85 3.17 3.96
CA THR A 116 0.13 2.94 5.01
C THR A 116 -0.13 1.61 5.72
N HIS A 117 0.74 1.23 6.65
CA HIS A 117 0.53 0.06 7.50
C HIS A 117 -0.64 0.25 8.46
N HIS A 118 -1.20 -0.87 8.91
CA HIS A 118 -2.18 -0.86 10.00
C HIS A 118 -1.52 -0.52 11.33
N LYS A 119 -2.14 0.38 12.11
CA LYS A 119 -1.65 0.78 13.45
C LYS A 119 -1.50 -0.38 14.43
N GLY A 120 -2.38 -1.39 14.31
CA GLY A 120 -2.36 -2.60 15.12
C GLY A 120 -1.41 -3.69 14.61
N ASP A 121 -0.61 -3.41 13.59
CA ASP A 121 0.39 -4.35 13.09
C ASP A 121 1.41 -4.71 14.18
N LEU A 122 1.76 -5.98 14.31
CA LEU A 122 2.68 -6.45 15.35
C LEU A 122 4.14 -6.17 15.05
N HIS A 123 4.50 -5.82 13.81
CA HIS A 123 5.85 -5.42 13.46
C HIS A 123 6.13 -3.97 13.91
N GLN A 124 7.17 -3.77 14.71
CA GLN A 124 7.51 -2.45 15.27
C GLN A 124 7.75 -1.38 14.21
N ASP A 125 8.43 -1.72 13.10
CA ASP A 125 8.71 -0.76 12.03
C ASP A 125 7.43 -0.33 11.31
N HIS A 126 6.48 -1.25 11.10
CA HIS A 126 5.17 -0.95 10.51
C HIS A 126 4.40 0.03 11.38
N ARG A 127 4.41 -0.17 12.72
CA ARG A 127 3.73 0.74 13.65
C ARG A 127 4.31 2.15 13.62
N VAL A 128 5.64 2.29 13.53
CA VAL A 128 6.28 3.62 13.42
C VAL A 128 5.80 4.34 12.16
N ILE A 129 5.79 3.67 11.00
CA ILE A 129 5.30 4.28 9.76
C ILE A 129 3.82 4.64 9.87
N ALA A 130 2.99 3.74 10.41
CA ALA A 130 1.57 4.01 10.62
C ALA A 130 1.34 5.22 11.54
N GLU A 131 2.03 5.29 12.68
CA GLU A 131 1.95 6.39 13.64
C GLU A 131 2.31 7.72 13.00
N LEU A 132 3.46 7.79 12.33
CA LEU A 132 3.94 9.01 11.67
C LEU A 132 3.05 9.42 10.50
N THR A 133 2.44 8.47 9.79
CA THR A 133 1.44 8.75 8.76
C THR A 133 0.26 9.54 9.35
N TRP A 134 -0.32 9.07 10.46
CA TRP A 134 -1.45 9.75 11.11
C TRP A 134 -1.06 11.08 11.75
N ASN A 135 0.17 11.22 12.19
CA ASN A 135 0.69 12.50 12.71
C ASN A 135 0.81 13.55 11.59
N THR A 136 1.05 13.13 10.35
CA THR A 136 1.33 14.02 9.22
C THR A 136 0.08 14.28 8.38
N PHE A 137 -0.71 13.25 8.07
CA PHE A 137 -1.87 13.30 7.16
C PHE A 137 -3.20 13.27 7.91
N ARG A 138 -3.45 14.27 8.77
CA ARG A 138 -4.55 14.31 9.74
C ARG A 138 -5.94 14.47 9.13
N ASP A 139 -6.04 15.12 7.98
CA ASP A 139 -7.27 15.46 7.25
C ASP A 139 -7.40 14.75 5.90
N HIS A 140 -6.60 13.71 5.69
CA HIS A 140 -6.57 12.93 4.46
C HIS A 140 -7.37 11.64 4.57
N LEU A 141 -7.74 11.08 3.43
CA LEU A 141 -8.21 9.69 3.35
C LEU A 141 -6.98 8.77 3.48
N VAL A 142 -6.89 8.11 4.61
CA VAL A 142 -5.82 7.14 4.89
C VAL A 142 -6.42 5.73 4.91
N LEU A 143 -5.88 4.83 4.11
CA LEU A 143 -6.20 3.42 4.10
C LEU A 143 -5.00 2.62 4.61
N GLU A 144 -5.20 1.94 5.74
CA GLU A 144 -4.17 1.10 6.35
C GLU A 144 -4.30 -0.33 5.81
N TYR A 145 -3.24 -0.82 5.16
CA TYR A 145 -3.21 -2.15 4.57
C TYR A 145 -2.65 -3.21 5.54
N GLU A 146 -2.90 -4.47 5.20
CA GLU A 146 -2.47 -5.64 5.95
C GLU A 146 -1.24 -6.29 5.31
N ILE A 147 -0.35 -6.83 6.14
CA ILE A 147 0.79 -7.64 5.70
C ILE A 147 0.73 -9.01 6.39
N PRO A 148 0.54 -10.12 5.64
CA PRO A 148 0.65 -11.46 6.21
C PRO A 148 2.11 -11.79 6.55
N LYS A 149 2.35 -12.23 7.77
CA LYS A 149 3.69 -12.55 8.30
C LYS A 149 3.64 -13.49 9.50
N PHE A 150 4.79 -13.87 10.03
CA PHE A 150 4.89 -14.79 11.15
C PHE A 150 4.27 -14.30 12.45
N ASP A 151 4.29 -12.99 12.68
CA ASP A 151 3.79 -12.39 13.93
C ASP A 151 2.26 -12.54 14.10
N GLY A 152 1.55 -12.90 13.04
CA GLY A 152 0.09 -12.85 13.03
C GLY A 152 -0.41 -11.40 12.96
N GLY A 153 -1.45 -11.09 13.71
CA GLY A 153 -1.96 -9.71 13.83
C GLY A 153 -2.91 -9.29 12.71
N LEU A 154 -3.34 -10.20 11.84
CA LEU A 154 -4.44 -9.91 10.91
C LEU A 154 -5.74 -9.76 11.70
N VAL A 155 -6.40 -8.63 11.52
CA VAL A 155 -7.70 -8.33 12.11
C VAL A 155 -8.73 -8.10 11.01
N THR A 156 -10.01 -8.05 11.34
CA THR A 156 -11.07 -7.85 10.35
C THR A 156 -11.03 -6.41 9.81
N PRO A 157 -10.75 -6.21 8.52
CA PRO A 157 -10.78 -4.88 7.92
C PRO A 157 -12.21 -4.34 7.79
N GLY A 158 -12.35 -3.02 7.81
CA GLY A 158 -13.65 -2.36 7.63
C GLY A 158 -13.90 -1.83 6.21
N ALA A 159 -12.88 -1.82 5.35
CA ALA A 159 -12.95 -1.36 3.98
C ALA A 159 -12.28 -2.35 3.02
N TYR A 160 -12.84 -2.51 1.83
CA TYR A 160 -12.36 -3.49 0.87
C TYR A 160 -12.33 -2.92 -0.53
N VAL A 161 -11.33 -3.32 -1.29
CA VAL A 161 -11.27 -3.06 -2.73
C VAL A 161 -11.39 -4.38 -3.48
N ALA A 162 -12.51 -4.55 -4.18
CA ALA A 162 -12.75 -5.73 -5.01
C ALA A 162 -11.74 -5.80 -6.17
N LEU A 163 -11.17 -6.97 -6.40
CA LEU A 163 -10.20 -7.23 -7.44
C LEU A 163 -10.76 -8.21 -8.47
N THR A 164 -10.40 -8.02 -9.74
CA THR A 164 -10.60 -9.06 -10.73
C THR A 164 -9.55 -10.17 -10.56
N ARG A 165 -9.87 -11.39 -11.02
CA ARG A 165 -8.89 -12.49 -11.03
C ARG A 165 -7.60 -12.11 -11.78
N ALA A 166 -7.72 -11.35 -12.86
CA ALA A 166 -6.56 -10.90 -13.63
C ALA A 166 -5.63 -9.96 -12.81
N GLN A 167 -6.20 -9.07 -11.98
CA GLN A 167 -5.43 -8.21 -11.07
C GLN A 167 -4.73 -9.02 -9.97
N VAL A 168 -5.43 -10.00 -9.38
CA VAL A 168 -4.86 -10.95 -8.40
C VAL A 168 -3.66 -11.68 -8.98
N GLU A 169 -3.82 -12.33 -10.11
CA GLU A 169 -2.74 -13.11 -10.73
C GLU A 169 -1.59 -12.21 -11.22
N ARG A 170 -1.89 -10.98 -11.66
CA ARG A 170 -0.86 -10.00 -12.01
C ARG A 170 -0.05 -9.55 -10.81
N LYS A 171 -0.70 -9.24 -9.67
CA LYS A 171 -0.03 -8.90 -8.41
C LYS A 171 0.91 -10.03 -7.98
N ILE A 172 0.43 -11.26 -7.89
CA ILE A 172 1.22 -12.42 -7.46
C ILE A 172 2.42 -12.63 -8.39
N ARG A 173 2.21 -12.56 -9.70
CA ARG A 173 3.28 -12.72 -10.68
C ARG A 173 4.37 -11.64 -10.53
N ILE A 174 4.00 -10.40 -10.26
CA ILE A 174 4.97 -9.32 -10.05
C ILE A 174 5.78 -9.58 -8.78
N LEU A 175 5.11 -9.87 -7.65
CA LEU A 175 5.75 -10.18 -6.38
C LEU A 175 6.81 -11.28 -6.52
N LEU A 176 6.43 -12.43 -7.05
CA LEU A 176 7.32 -13.58 -7.17
C LEU A 176 8.44 -13.39 -8.21
N ALA A 177 8.20 -12.60 -9.25
CA ALA A 177 9.21 -12.33 -10.27
C ALA A 177 10.24 -11.29 -9.84
N CYS A 178 9.83 -10.31 -9.00
CA CYS A 178 10.70 -9.21 -8.63
C CYS A 178 11.44 -9.43 -7.32
N TYR A 179 10.80 -9.98 -6.30
CA TYR A 179 11.37 -10.15 -4.97
C TYR A 179 12.04 -11.51 -4.77
N ARG A 180 13.04 -11.80 -5.59
CA ARG A 180 13.75 -13.09 -5.58
C ARG A 180 14.48 -13.33 -4.27
N SER A 181 14.98 -12.30 -3.62
CA SER A 181 15.61 -12.37 -2.31
C SER A 181 14.67 -12.86 -1.21
N GLN A 182 13.34 -12.83 -1.43
CA GLN A 182 12.33 -13.21 -0.44
C GLN A 182 11.78 -14.64 -0.64
N LEU A 183 12.03 -15.28 -1.75
CA LEU A 183 11.44 -16.58 -2.11
C LEU A 183 11.82 -17.73 -1.15
N HIS A 184 12.87 -17.57 -0.35
CA HIS A 184 13.24 -18.54 0.68
C HIS A 184 12.35 -18.48 1.93
N LYS A 185 11.58 -17.40 2.10
CA LYS A 185 10.66 -17.23 3.24
C LYS A 185 9.39 -18.05 3.01
N ARG A 186 9.03 -18.92 3.96
CA ARG A 186 7.88 -19.83 3.86
C ARG A 186 6.55 -19.14 3.59
N TRP A 187 6.39 -17.91 4.05
CA TRP A 187 5.17 -17.14 3.87
C TRP A 187 5.13 -16.36 2.55
N PHE A 188 6.27 -16.16 1.88
CA PHE A 188 6.34 -15.39 0.64
C PHE A 188 6.00 -16.28 -0.57
N THR A 189 4.77 -16.72 -0.65
CA THR A 189 4.28 -17.67 -1.67
C THR A 189 3.01 -17.18 -2.37
N ALA A 190 2.73 -17.72 -3.55
CA ALA A 190 1.50 -17.43 -4.29
C ALA A 190 0.25 -17.79 -3.47
N GLU A 191 0.31 -18.88 -2.73
CA GLU A 191 -0.78 -19.39 -1.90
C GLU A 191 -1.12 -18.43 -0.78
N THR A 192 -0.11 -17.88 -0.08
CA THR A 192 -0.30 -16.91 1.00
C THR A 192 -1.02 -15.66 0.48
N PHE A 193 -0.52 -15.06 -0.60
CA PHE A 193 -1.10 -13.84 -1.16
C PHE A 193 -2.49 -14.10 -1.74
N ARG A 194 -2.67 -15.21 -2.44
CA ARG A 194 -3.98 -15.60 -2.99
C ARG A 194 -4.98 -15.90 -1.88
N GLY A 195 -4.55 -16.62 -0.86
CA GLY A 195 -5.39 -16.99 0.30
C GLY A 195 -5.95 -15.78 1.02
N LEU A 196 -5.11 -14.79 1.31
CA LEU A 196 -5.54 -13.55 1.97
C LEU A 196 -6.55 -12.79 1.10
N MET A 197 -6.25 -12.56 -0.19
CA MET A 197 -7.18 -11.86 -1.10
C MET A 197 -8.48 -12.64 -1.30
N ARG A 198 -8.46 -13.98 -1.22
CA ARG A 198 -9.66 -14.81 -1.29
C ARG A 198 -10.51 -14.67 -0.04
N LEU A 199 -9.89 -14.71 1.14
CA LEU A 199 -10.57 -14.52 2.42
C LEU A 199 -11.28 -13.15 2.44
N ARG A 200 -10.56 -12.09 2.10
CA ARG A 200 -11.11 -10.72 2.03
C ARG A 200 -12.19 -10.58 0.95
N GLY A 201 -12.08 -11.34 -0.12
CA GLY A 201 -13.14 -11.43 -1.16
C GLY A 201 -14.44 -12.03 -0.64
N ILE A 202 -14.36 -13.06 0.21
CA ILE A 202 -15.54 -13.68 0.85
C ILE A 202 -16.15 -12.71 1.86
N GLU A 203 -15.34 -12.15 2.76
CA GLU A 203 -15.80 -11.22 3.80
C GLU A 203 -16.48 -9.98 3.21
N SER A 204 -15.94 -9.45 2.13
CA SER A 204 -16.50 -8.26 1.45
C SER A 204 -17.75 -8.54 0.61
N GLY A 205 -18.07 -9.81 0.35
CA GLY A 205 -19.12 -10.17 -0.62
C GLY A 205 -18.80 -9.71 -2.06
N ALA A 206 -17.51 -9.55 -2.40
CA ALA A 206 -17.10 -9.15 -3.74
C ALA A 206 -17.58 -10.16 -4.78
N ALA A 207 -18.27 -9.71 -5.84
CA ALA A 207 -18.81 -10.59 -6.90
C ALA A 207 -17.71 -11.41 -7.60
N SER A 208 -16.49 -10.89 -7.68
CA SER A 208 -15.31 -11.59 -8.20
C SER A 208 -14.80 -12.68 -7.25
N GLY A 209 -15.16 -12.62 -5.95
CA GLY A 209 -14.64 -13.43 -4.87
C GLY A 209 -13.22 -13.06 -4.42
N TRP A 210 -12.70 -11.89 -4.81
CA TRP A 210 -11.37 -11.42 -4.50
C TRP A 210 -11.38 -9.97 -4.05
N ALA A 211 -10.64 -9.64 -2.99
CA ALA A 211 -10.46 -8.27 -2.52
C ALA A 211 -9.13 -8.10 -1.78
N GLU A 212 -8.67 -6.88 -1.65
CA GLU A 212 -7.73 -6.44 -0.62
C GLU A 212 -8.51 -5.75 0.49
N GLY A 213 -8.09 -5.99 1.74
CA GLY A 213 -8.69 -5.41 2.94
C GLY A 213 -7.89 -4.23 3.47
N PHE A 214 -8.63 -3.25 4.02
CA PHE A 214 -8.06 -2.04 4.58
C PHE A 214 -8.79 -1.65 5.86
N HIS A 215 -8.06 -1.02 6.78
CA HIS A 215 -8.67 -0.28 7.87
C HIS A 215 -8.77 1.18 7.46
N ALA A 216 -9.95 1.76 7.64
CA ALA A 216 -10.25 3.15 7.36
C ALA A 216 -10.76 3.83 8.64
N PRO A 217 -9.89 4.20 9.59
CA PRO A 217 -10.30 4.67 10.92
C PRO A 217 -11.08 5.97 10.89
N LYS A 218 -10.97 6.74 9.81
CA LYS A 218 -11.66 8.02 9.67
C LYS A 218 -12.19 8.19 8.26
N LEU A 219 -13.52 8.28 8.13
CA LEU A 219 -14.23 8.61 6.91
C LEU A 219 -15.20 9.76 7.19
N LEU A 220 -15.20 10.74 6.31
CA LEU A 220 -16.24 11.76 6.26
C LEU A 220 -17.22 11.39 5.15
N LEU A 221 -18.46 11.15 5.52
CA LEU A 221 -19.56 10.91 4.59
C LEU A 221 -20.34 12.23 4.43
N ALA A 222 -20.52 12.69 3.22
CA ALA A 222 -21.25 13.93 2.87
C ALA A 222 -22.34 13.65 1.86
#